data_1cb79eeba842fc6840d2dcdff2a3aedc
#
_entry.id   1cb79eeba842fc6840d2dcdff2a3aedc
#
_cell.length_a   1.000
_cell.length_b   1.000
_cell.length_c   1.000
_cell.angle_alpha   90.00
_cell.angle_beta   90.00
_cell.angle_gamma   90.00
#
_symmetry.space_group_name_H-M   'P 1'
#
loop_
_entity.id
_entity.type
_entity.pdbx_description
1 polymer ?
#
loop_
_entity_poly.entity_id
_entity_poly.type
_entity_poly.pdbx_seq_one_letter_code
_entity_poly.pdbx_strand_id
1 'polypeptide(L)'
;MNYAELIVAIADYTENTFTATELSIFVRQAEQRIYNMVQLANLRRNQTGTITSGNKYLSAPDDYLSTYSLAVYTYASPTATGISAAFTITVSSATDIAVGQVVTGSGIGTGAQVTAINGTTITLSVANSSTVSGTIIFQGDYLYLLDKDVNFIREVYPNPASTAEPKYYAIFGPQSANVTELSFILGPTPDRTYKAELHYYYYPESIVTAGTSWLGDNFDSTLLYGSLVEAYTFMKGEQDMMALYDAKYKEAMALLKNLGDGKQRADTYRDGQVKVKVQ
;
A
#
# COMPACT_ATOMS: atom_id res chain seq x y z
N MET A 1 6.95 23.66 8.56
CA MET A 1 7.19 24.68 7.49
C MET A 1 6.27 24.36 6.31
N ASN A 2 5.43 25.32 5.89
CA ASN A 2 4.62 25.21 4.68
C ASN A 2 5.39 25.70 3.42
N TYR A 3 4.80 25.52 2.23
CA TYR A 3 5.48 25.93 0.98
C TYR A 3 5.78 27.43 0.90
N ALA A 4 4.85 28.28 1.37
CA ALA A 4 5.07 29.73 1.35
C ALA A 4 6.22 30.16 2.25
N GLU A 5 6.34 29.56 3.45
CA GLU A 5 7.47 29.79 4.35
C GLU A 5 8.78 29.28 3.77
N LEU A 6 8.77 28.12 3.10
CA LEU A 6 9.94 27.52 2.48
C LEU A 6 10.53 28.39 1.37
N ILE A 7 9.70 28.95 0.48
CA ILE A 7 10.18 29.80 -0.62
C ILE A 7 10.75 31.11 -0.12
N VAL A 8 10.18 31.68 0.97
CA VAL A 8 10.75 32.88 1.60
C VAL A 8 12.11 32.55 2.22
N ALA A 9 12.20 31.44 2.96
CA ALA A 9 13.47 31.01 3.52
C ALA A 9 14.55 30.76 2.45
N ILE A 10 14.21 30.11 1.33
CA ILE A 10 15.16 29.92 0.24
C ILE A 10 15.67 31.26 -0.29
N ALA A 11 14.80 32.24 -0.52
CA ALA A 11 15.18 33.56 -0.99
C ALA A 11 16.09 34.30 0.02
N ASP A 12 15.76 34.24 1.31
CA ASP A 12 16.53 34.88 2.38
C ASP A 12 17.94 34.26 2.54
N TYR A 13 18.05 32.92 2.48
CA TYR A 13 19.34 32.22 2.60
C TYR A 13 20.24 32.38 1.38
N THR A 14 19.64 32.58 0.21
CA THR A 14 20.41 32.75 -1.06
C THR A 14 20.65 34.22 -1.40
N GLU A 15 20.01 35.16 -0.68
CA GLU A 15 20.00 36.59 -0.99
C GLU A 15 19.63 36.86 -2.47
N ASN A 16 18.77 36.01 -3.03
CA ASN A 16 18.40 36.05 -4.44
C ASN A 16 16.89 35.86 -4.63
N THR A 17 16.39 36.33 -5.76
CA THR A 17 15.00 36.13 -6.17
C THR A 17 14.90 35.14 -7.31
N PHE A 18 14.02 34.16 -7.16
CA PHE A 18 13.75 33.11 -8.15
C PHE A 18 12.32 33.21 -8.63
N THR A 19 12.10 32.74 -9.84
CA THR A 19 10.73 32.54 -10.35
C THR A 19 10.02 31.41 -9.63
N ALA A 20 8.68 31.43 -9.61
CA ALA A 20 7.89 30.35 -9.01
C ALA A 20 8.20 28.97 -9.64
N THR A 21 8.55 28.95 -10.92
CA THR A 21 8.93 27.71 -11.62
C THR A 21 10.27 27.17 -11.12
N GLU A 22 11.27 28.02 -10.96
CA GLU A 22 12.59 27.61 -10.43
C GLU A 22 12.47 27.08 -9.00
N LEU A 23 11.76 27.80 -8.12
CA LEU A 23 11.50 27.36 -6.75
C LEU A 23 10.80 26.00 -6.72
N SER A 24 9.81 25.80 -7.57
CA SER A 24 9.10 24.52 -7.66
C SER A 24 10.01 23.36 -8.08
N ILE A 25 10.98 23.62 -8.97
CA ILE A 25 11.96 22.62 -9.41
C ILE A 25 12.90 22.26 -8.26
N PHE A 26 13.47 23.26 -7.55
CA PHE A 26 14.38 23.00 -6.45
C PHE A 26 13.72 22.16 -5.35
N VAL A 27 12.50 22.51 -4.98
CA VAL A 27 11.76 21.81 -3.92
C VAL A 27 11.39 20.40 -4.35
N ARG A 28 10.88 20.20 -5.57
CA ARG A 28 10.52 18.85 -6.07
C ARG A 28 11.74 17.94 -6.21
N GLN A 29 12.89 18.45 -6.63
CA GLN A 29 14.12 17.66 -6.70
C GLN A 29 14.62 17.27 -5.31
N ALA A 30 14.54 18.18 -4.34
CA ALA A 30 14.86 17.88 -2.95
C ALA A 30 13.93 16.81 -2.37
N GLU A 31 12.60 16.94 -2.52
CA GLU A 31 11.62 15.95 -2.09
C GLU A 31 11.90 14.58 -2.70
N GLN A 32 12.09 14.51 -4.01
CA GLN A 32 12.36 13.26 -4.71
C GLN A 32 13.64 12.57 -4.18
N ARG A 33 14.70 13.35 -3.95
CA ARG A 33 15.95 12.83 -3.38
C ARG A 33 15.72 12.29 -1.96
N ILE A 34 14.97 13.00 -1.13
CA ILE A 34 14.66 12.60 0.25
C ILE A 34 13.84 11.31 0.26
N TYR A 35 12.73 11.25 -0.48
CA TYR A 35 11.84 10.09 -0.52
C TYR A 35 12.50 8.83 -1.10
N ASN A 36 13.45 8.99 -2.03
CA ASN A 36 14.21 7.85 -2.55
C ASN A 36 15.26 7.31 -1.55
N MET A 37 15.70 8.15 -0.60
CA MET A 37 16.73 7.77 0.38
C MET A 37 16.18 7.22 1.68
N VAL A 38 14.92 7.50 2.02
CA VAL A 38 14.35 7.21 3.34
C VAL A 38 13.03 6.44 3.21
N GLN A 39 12.99 5.26 3.83
CA GLN A 39 11.77 4.47 3.95
C GLN A 39 11.11 4.71 5.31
N LEU A 40 10.12 5.59 5.34
CA LEU A 40 9.37 5.90 6.55
C LEU A 40 8.04 5.15 6.57
N ALA A 41 7.62 4.74 7.76
CA ALA A 41 6.30 4.10 7.94
C ALA A 41 5.15 5.03 7.50
N ASN A 42 5.32 6.34 7.62
CA ASN A 42 4.33 7.34 7.19
C ASN A 42 4.24 7.48 5.66
N LEU A 43 5.19 6.92 4.92
CA LEU A 43 5.18 6.83 3.46
C LEU A 43 4.58 5.52 2.96
N ARG A 44 3.77 4.85 3.79
CA ARG A 44 3.04 3.63 3.41
C ARG A 44 1.57 3.94 3.26
N ARG A 45 1.00 3.33 2.24
CA ARG A 45 -0.45 3.29 2.03
C ARG A 45 -0.94 1.86 2.01
N ASN A 46 -2.22 1.71 2.34
CA ASN A 46 -2.96 0.47 2.14
C ASN A 46 -4.04 0.72 1.09
N GLN A 47 -4.08 -0.11 0.07
CA GLN A 47 -5.11 -0.06 -0.95
C GLN A 47 -5.68 -1.45 -1.21
N THR A 48 -7.00 -1.53 -1.36
CA THR A 48 -7.69 -2.76 -1.71
C THR A 48 -8.03 -2.77 -3.19
N GLY A 49 -7.85 -3.92 -3.82
CA GLY A 49 -8.21 -4.19 -5.21
C GLY A 49 -9.05 -5.43 -5.34
N THR A 50 -9.44 -5.77 -6.57
CA THR A 50 -10.13 -7.02 -6.89
C THR A 50 -9.35 -7.75 -7.96
N ILE A 51 -9.07 -9.02 -7.72
CA ILE A 51 -8.46 -9.95 -8.65
C ILE A 51 -9.58 -10.81 -9.22
N THR A 52 -9.76 -10.75 -10.52
CA THR A 52 -10.81 -11.55 -11.21
C THR A 52 -10.32 -12.96 -11.49
N SER A 53 -11.19 -13.95 -11.33
CA SER A 53 -10.92 -15.33 -11.72
C SER A 53 -10.38 -15.43 -13.15
N GLY A 54 -9.34 -16.22 -13.35
CA GLY A 54 -8.68 -16.41 -14.65
C GLY A 54 -7.75 -15.26 -15.07
N ASN A 55 -7.71 -14.15 -14.36
CA ASN A 55 -6.79 -13.04 -14.64
C ASN A 55 -5.61 -13.06 -13.66
N LYS A 56 -4.41 -13.29 -14.17
CA LYS A 56 -3.19 -13.32 -13.36
C LYS A 56 -2.53 -11.95 -13.18
N TYR A 57 -3.10 -10.88 -13.72
CA TYR A 57 -2.53 -9.54 -13.64
C TYR A 57 -3.36 -8.65 -12.71
N LEU A 58 -2.67 -7.86 -11.91
CA LEU A 58 -3.23 -6.87 -11.01
C LEU A 58 -2.48 -5.55 -11.21
N SER A 59 -3.18 -4.48 -11.56
CA SER A 59 -2.58 -3.14 -11.73
C SER A 59 -2.16 -2.58 -10.38
N ALA A 60 -0.96 -1.99 -10.33
CA ALA A 60 -0.52 -1.22 -9.19
C ALA A 60 -1.16 0.18 -9.18
N PRO A 61 -1.26 0.84 -8.03
CA PRO A 61 -1.66 2.24 -7.95
C PRO A 61 -0.69 3.18 -8.69
N ASP A 62 -1.18 4.32 -9.19
CA ASP A 62 -0.36 5.29 -9.93
C ASP A 62 0.77 5.91 -9.10
N ASP A 63 0.58 5.99 -7.78
CA ASP A 63 1.55 6.51 -6.82
C ASP A 63 2.47 5.43 -6.20
N TYR A 64 2.44 4.21 -6.76
CA TYR A 64 3.21 3.08 -6.28
C TYR A 64 4.72 3.28 -6.47
N LEU A 65 5.47 3.08 -5.40
CA LEU A 65 6.93 3.08 -5.40
C LEU A 65 7.51 1.69 -5.19
N SER A 66 7.10 0.99 -4.13
CA SER A 66 7.54 -0.38 -3.85
C SER A 66 6.56 -1.11 -2.93
N THR A 67 6.46 -2.44 -3.08
CA THR A 67 5.60 -3.27 -2.23
C THR A 67 6.21 -3.44 -0.84
N TYR A 68 5.39 -3.24 0.19
CA TYR A 68 5.70 -3.69 1.54
C TYR A 68 5.12 -5.09 1.80
N SER A 69 3.84 -5.31 1.46
CA SER A 69 3.20 -6.62 1.47
C SER A 69 1.99 -6.64 0.55
N LEU A 70 1.72 -7.79 -0.06
CA LEU A 70 0.53 -8.06 -0.84
C LEU A 70 -0.16 -9.30 -0.27
N ALA A 71 -1.41 -9.13 0.13
CA ALA A 71 -2.25 -10.21 0.63
C ALA A 71 -3.49 -10.37 -0.25
N VAL A 72 -4.01 -11.59 -0.33
CA VAL A 72 -5.30 -11.88 -0.97
C VAL A 72 -6.20 -12.60 0.01
N TYR A 73 -7.50 -12.43 -0.14
CA TYR A 73 -8.51 -13.13 0.65
C TYR A 73 -9.79 -13.30 -0.14
N THR A 74 -10.52 -14.38 0.16
CA THR A 74 -11.86 -14.59 -0.41
C THR A 74 -12.84 -13.62 0.23
N TYR A 75 -13.76 -13.08 -0.59
CA TYR A 75 -14.71 -12.08 -0.16
C TYR A 75 -16.02 -12.21 -0.94
N ALA A 76 -17.12 -12.25 -0.23
CA ALA A 76 -18.45 -12.13 -0.81
C ALA A 76 -19.33 -11.21 0.03
N SER A 77 -20.25 -10.49 -0.61
CA SER A 77 -21.15 -9.54 0.05
C SER A 77 -22.58 -9.64 -0.49
N PRO A 78 -23.20 -10.82 -0.48
CA PRO A 78 -24.59 -10.99 -0.91
C PRO A 78 -25.56 -10.36 0.08
N THR A 79 -26.78 -10.10 -0.37
CA THR A 79 -27.90 -9.86 0.54
C THR A 79 -28.32 -11.18 1.17
N ALA A 80 -28.72 -11.13 2.44
CA ALA A 80 -29.17 -12.31 3.17
C ALA A 80 -30.37 -12.01 4.04
N THR A 81 -31.10 -13.07 4.37
CA THR A 81 -32.20 -13.08 5.32
C THR A 81 -32.00 -14.21 6.32
N GLY A 82 -32.43 -14.03 7.58
CA GLY A 82 -32.33 -15.04 8.60
C GLY A 82 -33.17 -14.68 9.82
N ILE A 83 -33.60 -15.70 10.54
CA ILE A 83 -34.41 -15.55 11.74
C ILE A 83 -33.50 -15.38 12.96
N SER A 84 -33.90 -14.55 13.91
CA SER A 84 -33.22 -14.39 15.20
C SER A 84 -33.04 -15.74 15.90
N ALA A 85 -31.89 -15.93 16.54
CA ALA A 85 -31.51 -17.16 17.24
C ALA A 85 -31.34 -18.41 16.35
N ALA A 86 -31.51 -18.31 15.03
CA ALA A 86 -31.20 -19.41 14.11
C ALA A 86 -29.72 -19.47 13.79
N PHE A 87 -29.21 -20.66 13.49
CA PHE A 87 -27.84 -20.88 13.00
C PHE A 87 -27.74 -20.82 11.47
N THR A 88 -28.81 -20.47 10.79
CA THR A 88 -28.85 -20.43 9.32
C THR A 88 -29.28 -19.07 8.82
N ILE A 89 -28.75 -18.73 7.66
CA ILE A 89 -29.16 -17.59 6.83
C ILE A 89 -29.36 -18.05 5.40
N THR A 90 -30.23 -17.38 4.66
CA THR A 90 -30.39 -17.57 3.22
C THR A 90 -29.82 -16.38 2.48
N VAL A 91 -28.86 -16.64 1.59
CA VAL A 91 -28.18 -15.60 0.78
C VAL A 91 -28.75 -15.55 -0.63
N SER A 92 -28.65 -14.40 -1.29
CA SER A 92 -29.05 -14.22 -2.69
C SER A 92 -28.15 -15.00 -3.68
N SER A 93 -26.88 -15.19 -3.31
CA SER A 93 -25.90 -16.00 -4.05
C SER A 93 -24.86 -16.55 -3.10
N ALA A 94 -24.50 -17.82 -3.26
CA ALA A 94 -23.43 -18.46 -2.51
C ALA A 94 -22.06 -18.44 -3.25
N THR A 95 -21.98 -17.72 -4.37
CA THR A 95 -20.73 -17.55 -5.14
C THR A 95 -19.67 -16.91 -4.25
N ASP A 96 -18.44 -17.45 -4.28
CA ASP A 96 -17.29 -17.04 -3.48
C ASP A 96 -17.45 -17.19 -1.96
N ILE A 97 -18.54 -17.83 -1.49
CA ILE A 97 -18.68 -18.22 -0.09
C ILE A 97 -18.02 -19.58 0.11
N ALA A 98 -17.25 -19.72 1.20
CA ALA A 98 -16.57 -20.97 1.58
C ALA A 98 -16.70 -21.24 3.07
N VAL A 99 -16.62 -22.52 3.45
CA VAL A 99 -16.56 -22.94 4.85
C VAL A 99 -15.30 -22.34 5.52
N GLY A 100 -15.45 -21.86 6.75
CA GLY A 100 -14.40 -21.20 7.51
C GLY A 100 -14.36 -19.68 7.39
N GLN A 101 -15.03 -19.08 6.41
CA GLN A 101 -15.11 -17.62 6.30
C GLN A 101 -15.79 -17.01 7.54
N VAL A 102 -15.25 -15.89 8.02
CA VAL A 102 -15.87 -15.06 9.04
C VAL A 102 -17.06 -14.31 8.43
N VAL A 103 -18.16 -14.27 9.16
CA VAL A 103 -19.41 -13.67 8.72
C VAL A 103 -19.71 -12.45 9.57
N THR A 104 -19.94 -11.29 8.94
CA THR A 104 -20.27 -10.05 9.63
C THR A 104 -21.43 -9.34 8.95
N GLY A 105 -22.24 -8.66 9.74
CA GLY A 105 -23.39 -7.89 9.25
C GLY A 105 -24.47 -7.73 10.31
N SER A 106 -25.50 -6.97 9.96
CA SER A 106 -26.61 -6.72 10.87
C SER A 106 -27.37 -8.03 11.18
N GLY A 107 -27.56 -8.31 12.45
CA GLY A 107 -28.24 -9.51 12.91
C GLY A 107 -27.38 -10.78 13.03
N ILE A 108 -26.13 -10.74 12.59
CA ILE A 108 -25.18 -11.85 12.73
C ILE A 108 -24.60 -11.88 14.15
N GLY A 109 -24.42 -13.08 14.71
CA GLY A 109 -23.74 -13.26 16.00
C GLY A 109 -22.26 -12.98 15.92
N THR A 110 -21.68 -12.37 16.95
CA THR A 110 -20.25 -12.00 16.98
C THR A 110 -19.36 -13.23 16.84
N GLY A 111 -18.37 -13.16 15.94
CA GLY A 111 -17.44 -14.27 15.69
C GLY A 111 -18.03 -15.43 14.89
N ALA A 112 -19.18 -15.24 14.24
CA ALA A 112 -19.80 -16.26 13.41
C ALA A 112 -18.89 -16.62 12.21
N GLN A 113 -18.80 -17.92 11.91
CA GLN A 113 -18.10 -18.47 10.75
C GLN A 113 -19.03 -19.41 9.99
N VAL A 114 -18.79 -19.57 8.70
CA VAL A 114 -19.49 -20.53 7.85
C VAL A 114 -19.07 -21.94 8.23
N THR A 115 -20.02 -22.78 8.62
CA THR A 115 -19.79 -24.21 8.95
C THR A 115 -20.26 -25.16 7.85
N ALA A 116 -21.33 -24.80 7.13
CA ALA A 116 -21.83 -25.58 6.01
C ALA A 116 -22.53 -24.70 4.98
N ILE A 117 -22.53 -25.15 3.73
CA ILE A 117 -23.18 -24.49 2.59
C ILE A 117 -24.09 -25.51 1.89
N ASN A 118 -25.38 -25.20 1.79
CA ASN A 118 -26.33 -26.00 1.04
C ASN A 118 -27.15 -25.10 0.10
N GLY A 119 -26.70 -25.03 -1.15
CA GLY A 119 -27.25 -24.08 -2.10
C GLY A 119 -27.08 -22.64 -1.60
N THR A 120 -28.17 -21.93 -1.41
CA THR A 120 -28.19 -20.56 -0.85
C THR A 120 -28.37 -20.54 0.67
N THR A 121 -28.51 -21.68 1.34
CA THR A 121 -28.61 -21.75 2.81
C THR A 121 -27.21 -21.92 3.39
N ILE A 122 -26.79 -20.98 4.21
CA ILE A 122 -25.50 -20.97 4.88
C ILE A 122 -25.73 -21.26 6.37
N THR A 123 -25.01 -22.26 6.89
CA THR A 123 -25.00 -22.56 8.33
C THR A 123 -23.83 -21.87 9.02
N LEU A 124 -24.09 -21.23 10.13
CA LEU A 124 -23.15 -20.46 10.93
C LEU A 124 -22.74 -21.18 12.21
N SER A 125 -21.54 -20.90 12.71
CA SER A 125 -21.04 -21.43 13.99
C SER A 125 -21.72 -20.80 15.22
N VAL A 126 -22.29 -19.60 15.06
CA VAL A 126 -22.94 -18.83 16.12
C VAL A 126 -24.34 -18.45 15.65
N ALA A 127 -25.32 -18.51 16.54
CA ALA A 127 -26.70 -18.12 16.25
C ALA A 127 -26.82 -16.63 15.92
N ASN A 128 -27.75 -16.29 15.05
CA ASN A 128 -28.06 -14.90 14.71
C ASN A 128 -28.47 -14.12 15.97
N SER A 129 -27.89 -12.97 16.18
CA SER A 129 -28.15 -12.08 17.33
C SER A 129 -29.52 -11.39 17.23
N SER A 130 -30.01 -11.19 16.01
CA SER A 130 -31.35 -10.67 15.69
C SER A 130 -31.77 -11.13 14.30
N THR A 131 -32.92 -10.67 13.81
CA THR A 131 -33.34 -10.93 12.43
C THR A 131 -32.30 -10.35 11.45
N VAL A 132 -31.79 -11.18 10.55
CA VAL A 132 -30.86 -10.83 9.51
C VAL A 132 -31.62 -10.31 8.28
N SER A 133 -31.30 -9.12 7.83
CA SER A 133 -31.86 -8.54 6.60
C SER A 133 -30.87 -7.52 6.03
N GLY A 134 -30.45 -7.71 4.79
CA GLY A 134 -29.53 -6.81 4.09
C GLY A 134 -28.21 -7.46 3.68
N THR A 135 -27.21 -6.66 3.41
CA THR A 135 -25.89 -7.13 2.95
C THR A 135 -25.10 -7.75 4.11
N ILE A 136 -24.63 -8.97 3.91
CA ILE A 136 -23.80 -9.72 4.85
C ILE A 136 -22.45 -9.97 4.19
N ILE A 137 -21.37 -9.75 4.94
CA ILE A 137 -19.99 -9.89 4.47
C ILE A 137 -19.46 -11.25 4.91
N PHE A 138 -18.89 -11.97 3.95
CA PHE A 138 -18.16 -13.22 4.14
C PHE A 138 -16.71 -12.98 3.76
N GLN A 139 -15.79 -13.17 4.69
CA GLN A 139 -14.36 -12.91 4.50
C GLN A 139 -13.53 -14.11 4.94
N GLY A 140 -12.67 -14.57 4.08
CA GLY A 140 -11.66 -15.58 4.37
C GLY A 140 -10.41 -15.00 5.03
N ASP A 141 -9.52 -15.90 5.43
CA ASP A 141 -8.22 -15.52 5.99
C ASP A 141 -7.35 -14.80 4.98
N TYR A 142 -6.50 -13.91 5.47
CA TYR A 142 -5.48 -13.26 4.65
C TYR A 142 -4.37 -14.24 4.27
N LEU A 143 -4.15 -14.41 2.99
CA LEU A 143 -3.02 -15.13 2.43
C LEU A 143 -1.98 -14.11 1.90
N TYR A 144 -0.85 -14.02 2.57
CA TYR A 144 0.25 -13.16 2.13
C TYR A 144 1.01 -13.83 0.99
N LEU A 145 1.09 -13.13 -0.16
CA LEU A 145 1.81 -13.59 -1.32
C LEU A 145 3.32 -13.35 -1.14
N LEU A 146 4.13 -14.28 -1.64
CA LEU A 146 5.58 -14.17 -1.61
C LEU A 146 6.09 -13.49 -2.89
N ASP A 147 6.98 -12.53 -2.72
CA ASP A 147 7.67 -11.87 -3.83
C ASP A 147 8.61 -12.84 -4.53
N LYS A 148 8.52 -12.91 -5.85
CA LYS A 148 9.34 -13.76 -6.72
C LYS A 148 9.69 -13.03 -8.02
N ASP A 149 10.61 -13.58 -8.77
CA ASP A 149 10.92 -13.11 -10.11
C ASP A 149 9.84 -13.56 -11.12
N VAL A 150 9.63 -12.74 -12.16
CA VAL A 150 8.66 -13.04 -13.24
C VAL A 150 8.99 -14.37 -13.92
N ASN A 151 10.29 -14.68 -14.13
CA ASN A 151 10.71 -15.90 -14.78
C ASN A 151 10.38 -17.12 -13.92
N PHE A 152 10.55 -17.02 -12.58
CA PHE A 152 10.12 -18.06 -11.64
C PHE A 152 8.63 -18.37 -11.79
N ILE A 153 7.78 -17.34 -11.81
CA ILE A 153 6.32 -17.53 -11.92
C ILE A 153 5.97 -18.20 -13.26
N ARG A 154 6.62 -17.78 -14.37
CA ARG A 154 6.39 -18.35 -15.69
C ARG A 154 6.90 -19.77 -15.85
N GLU A 155 8.00 -20.13 -15.18
CA GLU A 155 8.57 -21.46 -15.19
C GLU A 155 7.74 -22.43 -14.35
N VAL A 156 7.31 -22.03 -13.15
CA VAL A 156 6.52 -22.87 -12.25
C VAL A 156 5.07 -23.00 -12.71
N TYR A 157 4.52 -21.95 -13.31
CA TYR A 157 3.14 -21.90 -13.81
C TYR A 157 3.09 -21.56 -15.30
N PRO A 158 3.63 -22.42 -16.18
CA PRO A 158 3.73 -22.14 -17.62
C PRO A 158 2.37 -22.14 -18.32
N ASN A 159 1.40 -22.91 -17.79
CA ASN A 159 0.07 -22.99 -18.35
C ASN A 159 -0.91 -21.99 -17.69
N PRO A 160 -1.32 -20.92 -18.39
CA PRO A 160 -2.22 -19.92 -17.83
C PRO A 160 -3.64 -20.44 -17.53
N ALA A 161 -4.02 -21.59 -18.11
CA ALA A 161 -5.30 -22.24 -17.84
C ALA A 161 -5.29 -23.04 -16.52
N SER A 162 -4.11 -23.28 -15.93
CA SER A 162 -4.01 -23.90 -14.61
C SER A 162 -4.27 -22.87 -13.54
N THR A 163 -5.46 -22.92 -12.96
CA THR A 163 -5.93 -21.98 -11.95
C THR A 163 -5.87 -22.58 -10.54
N ALA A 164 -5.48 -21.80 -9.56
CA ALA A 164 -5.54 -22.13 -8.14
C ALA A 164 -5.45 -20.85 -7.30
N GLU A 165 -5.47 -20.98 -5.96
CA GLU A 165 -5.25 -19.88 -5.05
C GLU A 165 -3.85 -19.26 -5.24
N PRO A 166 -3.71 -17.93 -5.48
CA PRO A 166 -2.43 -17.27 -5.67
C PRO A 166 -1.51 -17.42 -4.46
N LYS A 167 -0.21 -17.68 -4.70
CA LYS A 167 0.81 -17.82 -3.65
C LYS A 167 1.99 -16.88 -3.84
N TYR A 168 2.25 -16.48 -5.07
CA TYR A 168 3.38 -15.67 -5.46
C TYR A 168 2.95 -14.48 -6.28
N TYR A 169 3.75 -13.42 -6.23
CA TYR A 169 3.62 -12.28 -7.12
C TYR A 169 4.99 -11.81 -7.59
N ALA A 170 5.02 -11.11 -8.71
CA ALA A 170 6.19 -10.37 -9.19
C ALA A 170 5.75 -9.06 -9.82
N ILE A 171 6.62 -8.07 -9.83
CA ILE A 171 6.42 -6.82 -10.56
C ILE A 171 6.67 -7.12 -12.03
N PHE A 172 5.66 -6.87 -12.88
CA PHE A 172 5.70 -7.24 -14.29
C PHE A 172 6.00 -6.06 -15.22
N GLY A 173 5.71 -4.82 -14.79
CA GLY A 173 5.76 -3.62 -15.64
C GLY A 173 4.40 -3.33 -16.28
N PRO A 174 4.33 -2.35 -17.20
CA PRO A 174 3.08 -1.98 -17.85
C PRO A 174 2.54 -3.13 -18.71
N GLN A 175 1.29 -3.49 -18.50
CA GLN A 175 0.58 -4.48 -19.29
C GLN A 175 -0.11 -3.84 -20.50
N SER A 176 -0.49 -2.57 -20.37
CA SER A 176 -1.12 -1.77 -21.41
C SER A 176 -0.12 -0.89 -22.15
N ALA A 177 -0.57 -0.18 -23.18
CA ALA A 177 0.22 0.85 -23.87
C ALA A 177 0.52 2.08 -22.98
N ASN A 178 -0.09 2.15 -21.81
CA ASN A 178 0.21 3.20 -20.82
C ASN A 178 1.52 2.86 -20.09
N VAL A 179 2.59 3.54 -20.46
CA VAL A 179 3.96 3.30 -19.95
C VAL A 179 4.15 3.66 -18.47
N THR A 180 3.19 4.33 -17.84
CA THR A 180 3.26 4.72 -16.43
C THR A 180 2.60 3.72 -15.50
N GLU A 181 1.83 2.77 -16.05
CA GLU A 181 1.12 1.77 -15.25
C GLU A 181 2.03 0.57 -14.94
N LEU A 182 2.27 0.31 -13.68
CA LEU A 182 2.89 -0.93 -13.21
C LEU A 182 1.83 -1.99 -12.96
N SER A 183 2.17 -3.25 -13.23
CA SER A 183 1.31 -4.40 -12.93
C SER A 183 2.07 -5.46 -12.18
N PHE A 184 1.34 -6.20 -11.35
CA PHE A 184 1.82 -7.44 -10.76
C PHE A 184 1.38 -8.62 -11.60
N ILE A 185 2.23 -9.63 -11.72
CA ILE A 185 1.87 -10.96 -12.20
C ILE A 185 1.73 -11.89 -10.99
N LEU A 186 0.66 -12.66 -10.97
CA LEU A 186 0.33 -13.59 -9.89
C LEU A 186 0.60 -15.03 -10.32
N GLY A 187 0.99 -15.86 -9.39
CA GLY A 187 1.18 -17.29 -9.63
C GLY A 187 0.72 -18.14 -8.45
N PRO A 188 -0.10 -19.19 -8.70
CA PRO A 188 -0.80 -19.54 -9.94
C PRO A 188 -1.85 -18.50 -10.37
N THR A 189 -2.43 -18.70 -11.58
CA THR A 189 -3.58 -17.90 -12.02
C THR A 189 -4.76 -18.10 -11.06
N PRO A 190 -5.43 -17.03 -10.60
CA PRO A 190 -6.54 -17.13 -9.65
C PRO A 190 -7.69 -18.00 -10.13
N ASP A 191 -8.15 -18.95 -9.32
CA ASP A 191 -9.26 -19.87 -9.59
C ASP A 191 -10.64 -19.25 -9.35
N ARG A 192 -10.69 -18.19 -8.55
CA ARG A 192 -11.89 -17.42 -8.21
C ARG A 192 -11.58 -15.95 -8.05
N THR A 193 -12.59 -15.15 -7.78
CA THR A 193 -12.40 -13.73 -7.44
C THR A 193 -11.86 -13.59 -6.00
N TYR A 194 -10.80 -12.81 -5.85
CA TYR A 194 -10.21 -12.46 -4.57
C TYR A 194 -10.22 -10.94 -4.38
N LYS A 195 -10.30 -10.51 -3.12
CA LYS A 195 -9.84 -9.17 -2.75
C LYS A 195 -8.33 -9.22 -2.54
N ALA A 196 -7.66 -8.20 -3.03
CA ALA A 196 -6.25 -7.95 -2.76
C ALA A 196 -6.12 -6.77 -1.80
N GLU A 197 -5.20 -6.88 -0.88
CA GLU A 197 -4.79 -5.79 0.00
C GLU A 197 -3.31 -5.56 -0.20
N LEU A 198 -2.97 -4.40 -0.77
CA LEU A 198 -1.61 -3.98 -1.07
C LEU A 198 -1.18 -2.93 -0.06
N HIS A 199 -0.19 -3.27 0.76
CA HIS A 199 0.59 -2.31 1.53
C HIS A 199 1.83 -1.94 0.73
N TYR A 200 2.01 -0.65 0.48
CA TYR A 200 3.10 -0.18 -0.40
C TYR A 200 3.63 1.17 0.04
N TYR A 201 4.86 1.44 -0.35
CA TYR A 201 5.44 2.77 -0.29
C TYR A 201 4.96 3.58 -1.48
N TYR A 202 4.60 4.84 -1.24
CA TYR A 202 4.11 5.74 -2.26
C TYR A 202 4.92 7.04 -2.29
N TYR A 203 4.87 7.75 -3.40
CA TYR A 203 5.34 9.12 -3.48
C TYR A 203 4.25 10.05 -2.96
N PRO A 204 4.51 10.79 -1.85
CA PRO A 204 3.57 11.81 -1.38
C PRO A 204 3.38 12.91 -2.41
N GLU A 205 2.22 13.54 -2.37
CA GLU A 205 2.01 14.77 -3.14
C GLU A 205 3.01 15.83 -2.70
N SER A 206 3.64 16.51 -3.69
CA SER A 206 4.64 17.54 -3.42
C SER A 206 4.06 18.69 -2.60
N ILE A 207 4.85 19.23 -1.65
CA ILE A 207 4.49 20.42 -0.88
C ILE A 207 4.18 21.63 -1.81
N VAL A 208 4.76 21.65 -3.00
CA VAL A 208 4.50 22.67 -4.03
C VAL A 208 3.02 22.69 -4.44
N THR A 209 2.38 21.53 -4.52
CA THR A 209 0.99 21.38 -4.94
C THR A 209 0.04 21.39 -3.73
N ALA A 210 0.38 20.62 -2.69
CA ALA A 210 -0.44 20.47 -1.50
C ALA A 210 -0.36 21.67 -0.53
N GLY A 211 0.68 22.52 -0.66
CA GLY A 211 0.94 23.64 0.25
C GLY A 211 1.58 23.24 1.58
N THR A 212 1.33 22.03 2.06
CA THR A 212 1.93 21.43 3.27
C THR A 212 2.33 19.99 2.98
N SER A 213 3.28 19.44 3.73
CA SER A 213 3.67 18.04 3.65
C SER A 213 4.12 17.54 5.02
N TRP A 214 4.03 16.21 5.23
CA TRP A 214 4.55 15.61 6.46
C TRP A 214 6.03 15.94 6.69
N LEU A 215 6.82 16.00 5.62
CA LEU A 215 8.23 16.36 5.67
C LEU A 215 8.42 17.82 6.12
N GLY A 216 7.64 18.75 5.57
CA GLY A 216 7.64 20.15 5.96
C GLY A 216 7.24 20.39 7.42
N ASP A 217 6.31 19.60 7.94
CA ASP A 217 5.80 19.74 9.31
C ASP A 217 6.72 19.11 10.37
N ASN A 218 7.45 18.02 10.01
CA ASN A 218 8.23 17.26 10.99
C ASN A 218 9.75 17.32 10.78
N PHE A 219 10.22 17.61 9.57
CA PHE A 219 11.63 17.64 9.18
C PHE A 219 11.92 18.78 8.18
N ASP A 220 11.51 19.96 8.52
CA ASP A 220 11.64 21.17 7.73
C ASP A 220 13.11 21.49 7.38
N SER A 221 14.05 21.22 8.25
CA SER A 221 15.49 21.40 8.00
C SER A 221 15.99 20.51 6.85
N THR A 222 15.51 19.28 6.75
CA THR A 222 15.89 18.39 5.64
C THR A 222 15.39 18.91 4.31
N LEU A 223 14.16 19.40 4.27
CA LEU A 223 13.56 19.96 3.06
C LEU A 223 14.22 21.28 2.67
N LEU A 224 14.46 22.17 3.65
CA LEU A 224 15.10 23.46 3.41
C LEU A 224 16.53 23.28 2.87
N TYR A 225 17.38 22.55 3.59
CA TYR A 225 18.77 22.37 3.15
C TYR A 225 18.86 21.58 1.85
N GLY A 226 17.98 20.62 1.62
CA GLY A 226 17.87 19.93 0.32
C GLY A 226 17.56 20.89 -0.82
N SER A 227 16.59 21.79 -0.63
CA SER A 227 16.22 22.81 -1.61
C SER A 227 17.31 23.87 -1.82
N LEU A 228 18.03 24.25 -0.75
CA LEU A 228 19.17 25.17 -0.84
C LEU A 228 20.33 24.58 -1.64
N VAL A 229 20.63 23.30 -1.50
CA VAL A 229 21.66 22.63 -2.34
C VAL A 229 21.29 22.71 -3.81
N GLU A 230 20.03 22.51 -4.18
CA GLU A 230 19.58 22.67 -5.58
C GLU A 230 19.65 24.12 -6.06
N ALA A 231 19.23 25.07 -5.22
CA ALA A 231 19.28 26.51 -5.56
C ALA A 231 20.72 27.00 -5.77
N TYR A 232 21.65 26.65 -4.88
CA TYR A 232 23.06 27.01 -5.02
C TYR A 232 23.73 26.33 -6.23
N THR A 233 23.34 25.09 -6.53
CA THR A 233 23.81 24.42 -7.76
C THR A 233 23.32 25.15 -9.00
N PHE A 234 22.06 25.61 -9.01
CA PHE A 234 21.49 26.38 -10.12
C PHE A 234 22.21 27.73 -10.30
N MET A 235 22.46 28.45 -9.22
CA MET A 235 23.15 29.76 -9.26
C MET A 235 24.62 29.64 -9.60
N LYS A 236 25.22 28.43 -9.59
CA LYS A 236 26.69 28.24 -9.63
C LYS A 236 27.36 29.00 -8.49
N GLY A 237 26.75 28.94 -7.30
CA GLY A 237 27.19 29.69 -6.15
C GLY A 237 28.57 29.26 -5.64
N GLU A 238 29.05 29.96 -4.60
CA GLU A 238 30.35 29.69 -3.99
C GLU A 238 30.48 28.28 -3.47
N GLN A 239 31.58 27.62 -3.76
CA GLN A 239 31.82 26.21 -3.45
C GLN A 239 31.77 25.93 -1.92
N ASP A 240 32.24 26.88 -1.12
CA ASP A 240 32.24 26.77 0.33
C ASP A 240 30.83 26.76 0.90
N MET A 241 29.93 27.59 0.38
CA MET A 241 28.53 27.64 0.78
C MET A 241 27.78 26.39 0.32
N MET A 242 28.05 25.89 -0.88
CA MET A 242 27.52 24.60 -1.34
C MET A 242 27.93 23.45 -0.40
N ALA A 243 29.22 23.40 -0.03
CA ALA A 243 29.72 22.38 0.89
C ALA A 243 29.07 22.47 2.28
N LEU A 244 28.83 23.68 2.78
CA LEU A 244 28.14 23.92 4.06
C LEU A 244 26.70 23.40 4.01
N TYR A 245 25.92 23.76 2.98
CA TYR A 245 24.52 23.31 2.86
C TYR A 245 24.42 21.82 2.61
N ASP A 246 25.31 21.22 1.83
CA ASP A 246 25.36 19.77 1.62
C ASP A 246 25.70 19.03 2.95
N ALA A 247 26.61 19.58 3.76
CA ALA A 247 26.89 19.01 5.09
C ALA A 247 25.68 19.10 6.03
N LYS A 248 24.97 20.23 6.05
CA LYS A 248 23.73 20.40 6.83
C LYS A 248 22.60 19.51 6.33
N TYR A 249 22.46 19.35 5.02
CA TYR A 249 21.52 18.40 4.42
C TYR A 249 21.82 16.96 4.85
N LYS A 250 23.08 16.53 4.79
CA LYS A 250 23.50 15.19 5.21
C LYS A 250 23.24 14.93 6.70
N GLU A 251 23.49 15.93 7.57
CA GLU A 251 23.19 15.87 8.99
C GLU A 251 21.67 15.69 9.22
N ALA A 252 20.84 16.52 8.60
CA ALA A 252 19.38 16.44 8.69
C ALA A 252 18.84 15.11 8.14
N MET A 253 19.40 14.62 7.03
CA MET A 253 19.07 13.32 6.45
C MET A 253 19.43 12.14 7.38
N ALA A 254 20.53 12.23 8.10
CA ALA A 254 20.91 11.20 9.08
C ALA A 254 19.89 11.10 10.22
N LEU A 255 19.41 12.24 10.73
CA LEU A 255 18.35 12.29 11.76
C LEU A 255 17.03 11.70 11.24
N LEU A 256 16.66 12.04 10.01
CA LEU A 256 15.45 11.49 9.37
C LEU A 256 15.54 9.97 9.18
N LYS A 257 16.69 9.44 8.74
CA LYS A 257 16.94 8.00 8.62
C LYS A 257 16.87 7.29 9.97
N ASN A 258 17.47 7.86 11.00
CA ASN A 258 17.43 7.31 12.35
C ASN A 258 15.99 7.20 12.89
N LEU A 259 15.13 8.15 12.56
CA LEU A 259 13.71 8.06 12.91
C LEU A 259 13.02 6.92 12.17
N GLY A 260 13.27 6.77 10.88
CA GLY A 260 12.71 5.70 10.06
C GLY A 260 13.12 4.31 10.59
N ASP A 261 14.41 4.10 10.78
CA ASP A 261 14.98 2.84 11.27
C ASP A 261 14.60 2.53 12.72
N GLY A 262 14.62 3.54 13.60
CA GLY A 262 14.33 3.36 15.03
C GLY A 262 12.91 2.92 15.32
N LYS A 263 11.92 3.46 14.58
CA LYS A 263 10.51 3.06 14.72
C LYS A 263 10.17 1.72 14.06
N GLN A 264 10.98 1.25 13.11
CA GLN A 264 10.76 -0.04 12.45
C GLN A 264 11.38 -1.23 13.19
N ARG A 265 12.40 -0.99 14.02
CA ARG A 265 13.10 -2.03 14.78
C ARG A 265 12.36 -2.53 16.03
N ALA A 266 11.20 -1.97 16.34
CA ALA A 266 10.42 -2.41 17.52
C ALA A 266 9.87 -3.84 17.40
N ASP A 267 9.97 -4.50 16.23
CA ASP A 267 9.54 -5.87 16.02
C ASP A 267 10.61 -6.68 15.25
N THR A 268 11.65 -7.09 15.97
CA THR A 268 12.72 -7.97 15.47
C THR A 268 12.24 -9.36 15.05
N TYR A 269 11.00 -9.74 15.37
CA TYR A 269 10.39 -11.01 14.95
C TYR A 269 9.86 -10.99 13.51
N ARG A 270 9.81 -9.82 12.85
CA ARG A 270 9.24 -9.71 11.50
C ARG A 270 10.21 -9.87 10.36
N ASP A 271 11.51 -9.68 10.59
CA ASP A 271 12.51 -9.78 9.54
C ASP A 271 12.94 -11.25 9.35
N GLY A 272 12.32 -11.91 8.37
CA GLY A 272 12.83 -13.15 7.79
C GLY A 272 12.38 -14.46 8.42
N GLN A 273 11.49 -14.48 9.41
CA GLN A 273 10.94 -15.73 9.91
C GLN A 273 9.68 -16.16 9.18
N VAL A 274 9.68 -17.37 8.66
CA VAL A 274 8.49 -18.05 8.15
C VAL A 274 7.46 -18.12 9.29
N LYS A 275 6.34 -17.43 9.15
CA LYS A 275 5.25 -17.51 10.12
C LYS A 275 4.64 -18.90 10.07
N VAL A 276 4.95 -19.73 11.05
CA VAL A 276 4.21 -20.98 11.29
C VAL A 276 2.86 -20.60 11.89
N LYS A 277 1.78 -21.02 11.25
CA LYS A 277 0.43 -20.90 11.86
C LYS A 277 0.46 -21.64 13.18
N VAL A 278 0.19 -20.93 14.28
CA VAL A 278 -0.11 -21.55 15.56
C VAL A 278 -1.48 -22.21 15.40
N GLN A 279 -1.52 -23.54 15.52
CA GLN A 279 -2.74 -24.33 15.48
C GLN A 279 -3.58 -24.08 16.73
#